data_0c12eacf3e3ee73c5915159e064df309
#
_entry.id   0c12eacf3e3ee73c5915159e064df309
#
_cell.length_a   1.000
_cell.length_b   1.000
_cell.length_c   1.000
_cell.angle_alpha   90.00
_cell.angle_beta   90.00
_cell.angle_gamma   90.00
#
_symmetry.space_group_name_H-M   'P 1'
#
loop_
_entity.id
_entity.type
_entity.pdbx_description
1 polymer ?
#
loop_
_entity_poly.entity_id
_entity_poly.type
_entity_poly.pdbx_seq_one_letter_code
_entity_poly.pdbx_strand_id
1 'polypeptide(L)'
;MSDIIQLLPDSVANQIAAGEVIQRPASVVKELVENAIDAGATQIDVSIVDAGRTSIQVIDNGKGMSDTDARLSFERHATSKIRKADDLFNLNTMGFRGEALASIAAVAQVQLKTRLHDEELGSHLVIAGSQFLSQEPCACSVGSNFMIENLFYNVPARRKFLKSNTTELNNIITAFERIVLVYPETAFTFHSNGSEMYNLRASSLRQRIVDVFGKRINQDLLPVNVDTSVCGISGFVGKPESAKKKGAKQYFFVNGRFMRHPYFGKAVQSAFDRLLPQGEQVPYFIYFNVQPEDIDVNIHPTKTEIKFENEQAIWQILMAAVKDSVGAFNNVSAIDFDVEGKPEIPVFDPHNSSSIPEVKYNPDYNPFREESEAVISQAHAFTAGSQVKQSRMGQSDGAVYRSKLPEQWDELYAGLEPEQSAMHQTIFPEQADPSSSESIIAEKSPSHYQYKGRFIMTAVKSGLMVVDQHRAHLRILFEQYQQQLAQRKMHAQKILFPETIDFSARERVLLEKVNDKLDAMGFELSPLGNNTYSINAIPEGLEGIDIQALLHEMLDQEAEHGGSSVQNVYDHLALSMARAAAIPYGQVLGNDEMENIINSLFLCANVNYTPDGKNILFILKQKEIEQMLGGY
;
A
#
# COMPACT_ATOMS: atom_id res chain seq x y z
N MET A 1 -50.49 31.38 -30.37
CA MET A 1 -49.12 30.83 -30.16
C MET A 1 -49.31 29.60 -29.30
N SER A 2 -48.85 28.42 -29.75
CA SER A 2 -48.91 27.22 -28.93
C SER A 2 -47.90 27.35 -27.80
N ASP A 3 -48.29 26.98 -26.59
CA ASP A 3 -47.41 26.99 -25.44
C ASP A 3 -46.16 26.12 -25.69
N ILE A 4 -44.98 26.69 -25.47
CA ILE A 4 -43.69 26.05 -25.76
C ILE A 4 -43.29 25.12 -24.62
N ILE A 5 -43.74 25.41 -23.38
CA ILE A 5 -43.45 24.62 -22.20
C ILE A 5 -44.48 23.50 -22.08
N GLN A 6 -44.00 22.24 -22.07
CA GLN A 6 -44.85 21.06 -21.91
C GLN A 6 -44.35 20.20 -20.74
N LEU A 7 -45.28 19.53 -20.03
CA LEU A 7 -44.96 18.57 -19.00
C LEU A 7 -44.32 17.33 -19.65
N LEU A 8 -43.17 16.89 -19.15
CA LEU A 8 -42.53 15.67 -19.62
C LEU A 8 -43.35 14.44 -19.21
N PRO A 9 -43.41 13.41 -20.06
CA PRO A 9 -43.92 12.09 -19.62
C PRO A 9 -43.15 11.57 -18.41
N ASP A 10 -43.82 10.92 -17.45
CA ASP A 10 -43.22 10.40 -16.23
C ASP A 10 -42.00 9.51 -16.48
N SER A 11 -42.05 8.67 -17.51
CA SER A 11 -40.92 7.80 -17.88
C SER A 11 -39.66 8.60 -18.26
N VAL A 12 -39.81 9.74 -18.97
CA VAL A 12 -38.70 10.61 -19.36
C VAL A 12 -38.18 11.39 -18.14
N ALA A 13 -39.11 11.93 -17.34
CA ALA A 13 -38.76 12.63 -16.09
C ALA A 13 -38.00 11.70 -15.14
N ASN A 14 -38.44 10.43 -15.04
CA ASN A 14 -37.79 9.42 -14.24
C ASN A 14 -36.37 9.07 -14.74
N GLN A 15 -36.17 8.97 -16.06
CA GLN A 15 -34.85 8.73 -16.65
C GLN A 15 -33.87 9.89 -16.44
N ILE A 16 -34.35 11.14 -16.50
CA ILE A 16 -33.52 12.33 -16.24
C ILE A 16 -33.07 12.34 -14.80
N ALA A 17 -34.02 12.20 -13.86
CA ALA A 17 -33.70 12.19 -12.43
C ALA A 17 -32.85 10.97 -12.01
N ALA A 18 -33.10 9.78 -12.58
CA ALA A 18 -32.24 8.63 -12.39
C ALA A 18 -30.78 8.91 -12.77
N GLY A 19 -30.58 9.88 -13.68
CA GLY A 19 -29.23 10.29 -14.09
C GLY A 19 -28.41 11.00 -13.04
N GLU A 20 -29.04 11.63 -12.10
CA GLU A 20 -28.36 12.32 -11.00
C GLU A 20 -27.99 11.34 -9.88
N VAL A 21 -28.81 10.31 -9.67
CA VAL A 21 -28.66 9.32 -8.60
C VAL A 21 -27.82 8.13 -9.05
N ILE A 22 -28.17 7.52 -10.18
CA ILE A 22 -27.53 6.28 -10.69
C ILE A 22 -26.65 6.61 -11.90
N GLN A 23 -25.38 6.89 -11.63
CA GLN A 23 -24.41 7.21 -12.67
C GLN A 23 -23.62 5.98 -13.14
N ARG A 24 -23.42 4.99 -12.28
CA ARG A 24 -22.58 3.81 -12.50
C ARG A 24 -23.13 2.58 -11.76
N PRO A 25 -22.68 1.36 -12.09
CA PRO A 25 -23.00 0.15 -11.32
C PRO A 25 -22.68 0.27 -9.83
N ALA A 26 -21.58 0.95 -9.49
CA ALA A 26 -21.20 1.21 -8.09
C ALA A 26 -22.26 1.98 -7.30
N SER A 27 -23.02 2.87 -7.96
CA SER A 27 -24.11 3.60 -7.29
C SER A 27 -25.26 2.65 -6.92
N VAL A 28 -25.57 1.67 -7.80
CA VAL A 28 -26.61 0.66 -7.53
C VAL A 28 -26.24 -0.19 -6.33
N VAL A 29 -25.02 -0.75 -6.33
CA VAL A 29 -24.52 -1.57 -5.21
C VAL A 29 -24.55 -0.78 -3.91
N LYS A 30 -24.06 0.46 -3.93
CA LYS A 30 -24.04 1.35 -2.76
C LYS A 30 -25.46 1.53 -2.18
N GLU A 31 -26.43 1.96 -3.00
CA GLU A 31 -27.78 2.24 -2.53
C GLU A 31 -28.51 0.97 -2.03
N LEU A 32 -28.31 -0.19 -2.69
CA LEU A 32 -28.94 -1.44 -2.25
C LEU A 32 -28.35 -1.96 -0.93
N VAL A 33 -27.02 -1.92 -0.78
CA VAL A 33 -26.36 -2.35 0.46
C VAL A 33 -26.68 -1.40 1.62
N GLU A 34 -26.73 -0.08 1.40
CA GLU A 34 -27.17 0.89 2.40
C GLU A 34 -28.64 0.66 2.83
N ASN A 35 -29.51 0.29 1.89
CA ASN A 35 -30.91 -0.07 2.21
C ASN A 35 -31.00 -1.36 3.03
N ALA A 36 -30.19 -2.37 2.73
CA ALA A 36 -30.12 -3.61 3.51
C ALA A 36 -29.68 -3.34 4.97
N ILE A 37 -28.68 -2.47 5.16
CA ILE A 37 -28.23 -2.05 6.49
C ILE A 37 -29.35 -1.30 7.23
N ASP A 38 -30.00 -0.34 6.57
CA ASP A 38 -31.13 0.40 7.15
C ASP A 38 -32.34 -0.51 7.47
N ALA A 39 -32.44 -1.67 6.79
CA ALA A 39 -33.41 -2.72 7.11
C ALA A 39 -33.01 -3.59 8.31
N GLY A 40 -31.84 -3.34 8.92
CA GLY A 40 -31.34 -4.09 10.08
C GLY A 40 -30.77 -5.46 9.70
N ALA A 41 -30.27 -5.63 8.47
CA ALA A 41 -29.66 -6.88 8.05
C ALA A 41 -28.38 -7.19 8.84
N THR A 42 -28.21 -8.43 9.23
CA THR A 42 -27.01 -8.97 9.88
C THR A 42 -26.10 -9.71 8.89
N GLN A 43 -26.65 -10.08 7.74
CA GLN A 43 -25.92 -10.70 6.63
C GLN A 43 -26.39 -10.10 5.31
N ILE A 44 -25.43 -9.74 4.46
CA ILE A 44 -25.67 -9.16 3.14
C ILE A 44 -24.75 -9.85 2.13
N ASP A 45 -25.37 -10.43 1.10
CA ASP A 45 -24.67 -11.12 0.02
C ASP A 45 -24.80 -10.32 -1.27
N VAL A 46 -23.66 -9.96 -1.87
CA VAL A 46 -23.57 -9.19 -3.13
C VAL A 46 -22.97 -10.07 -4.22
N SER A 47 -23.66 -10.21 -5.34
CA SER A 47 -23.15 -10.93 -6.51
C SER A 47 -23.28 -10.06 -7.76
N ILE A 48 -22.21 -9.96 -8.53
CA ILE A 48 -22.18 -9.17 -9.76
C ILE A 48 -21.64 -9.99 -10.94
N VAL A 49 -22.17 -9.70 -12.12
CA VAL A 49 -21.70 -10.29 -13.38
C VAL A 49 -21.31 -9.15 -14.33
N ASP A 50 -20.17 -9.29 -15.03
CA ASP A 50 -19.61 -8.30 -15.96
C ASP A 50 -19.50 -6.90 -15.35
N ALA A 51 -18.96 -6.83 -14.12
CA ALA A 51 -18.83 -5.58 -13.37
C ALA A 51 -20.17 -4.81 -13.22
N GLY A 52 -21.26 -5.56 -13.05
CA GLY A 52 -22.61 -5.01 -12.86
C GLY A 52 -23.30 -4.52 -14.14
N ARG A 53 -22.77 -4.83 -15.31
CA ARG A 53 -23.42 -4.53 -16.60
C ARG A 53 -24.53 -5.53 -16.93
N THR A 54 -24.28 -6.81 -16.70
CA THR A 54 -25.21 -7.90 -16.94
C THR A 54 -26.14 -8.05 -15.77
N SER A 55 -25.62 -8.23 -14.56
CA SER A 55 -26.46 -8.29 -13.37
C SER A 55 -25.76 -7.82 -12.10
N ILE A 56 -26.56 -7.31 -11.17
CA ILE A 56 -26.20 -6.99 -9.79
C ILE A 56 -27.28 -7.61 -8.91
N GLN A 57 -26.89 -8.50 -8.02
CA GLN A 57 -27.78 -9.10 -7.04
C GLN A 57 -27.34 -8.73 -5.63
N VAL A 58 -28.29 -8.30 -4.79
CA VAL A 58 -28.08 -8.02 -3.38
C VAL A 58 -29.15 -8.78 -2.58
N ILE A 59 -28.70 -9.64 -1.70
CA ILE A 59 -29.57 -10.44 -0.82
C ILE A 59 -29.29 -10.03 0.62
N ASP A 60 -30.32 -9.73 1.38
CA ASP A 60 -30.24 -9.38 2.79
C ASP A 60 -31.21 -10.21 3.62
N ASN A 61 -30.89 -10.37 4.90
CA ASN A 61 -31.74 -11.00 5.90
C ASN A 61 -32.41 -9.97 6.83
N GLY A 62 -32.62 -8.75 6.34
CA GLY A 62 -33.26 -7.67 7.09
C GLY A 62 -34.77 -7.92 7.32
N LYS A 63 -35.49 -6.89 7.75
CA LYS A 63 -36.92 -6.98 8.08
C LYS A 63 -37.82 -7.35 6.90
N GLY A 64 -37.39 -7.21 5.66
CA GLY A 64 -38.20 -7.39 4.47
C GLY A 64 -39.27 -6.31 4.29
N MET A 65 -40.21 -6.55 3.38
CA MET A 65 -41.29 -5.63 3.03
C MET A 65 -42.60 -6.39 2.84
N SER A 66 -43.74 -5.78 3.23
CA SER A 66 -45.06 -6.26 2.89
C SER A 66 -45.32 -6.14 1.38
N ASP A 67 -46.34 -6.79 0.88
CA ASP A 67 -46.76 -6.70 -0.54
C ASP A 67 -46.99 -5.25 -0.99
N THR A 68 -47.64 -4.45 -0.16
CA THR A 68 -47.91 -3.03 -0.42
C THR A 68 -46.64 -2.19 -0.35
N ASP A 69 -45.78 -2.39 0.68
CA ASP A 69 -44.53 -1.63 0.83
C ASP A 69 -43.55 -1.96 -0.27
N ALA A 70 -43.46 -3.21 -0.71
CA ALA A 70 -42.64 -3.65 -1.79
C ALA A 70 -42.94 -2.89 -3.10
N ARG A 71 -44.23 -2.70 -3.39
CA ARG A 71 -44.65 -1.89 -4.55
C ARG A 71 -44.37 -0.41 -4.35
N LEU A 72 -44.73 0.15 -3.19
CA LEU A 72 -44.53 1.56 -2.88
C LEU A 72 -43.05 1.96 -2.85
N SER A 73 -42.15 1.03 -2.52
CA SER A 73 -40.71 1.30 -2.46
C SER A 73 -40.11 1.76 -3.81
N PHE A 74 -40.78 1.51 -4.92
CA PHE A 74 -40.38 1.95 -6.27
C PHE A 74 -41.07 3.25 -6.71
N GLU A 75 -41.96 3.80 -5.88
CA GLU A 75 -42.51 5.12 -6.13
C GLU A 75 -41.56 6.23 -5.68
N ARG A 76 -41.59 7.35 -6.36
CA ARG A 76 -40.77 8.51 -6.00
C ARG A 76 -41.26 9.14 -4.71
N HIS A 77 -40.31 9.58 -3.90
CA HIS A 77 -40.56 10.21 -2.60
C HIS A 77 -41.25 9.28 -1.60
N ALA A 78 -41.31 7.98 -1.85
CA ALA A 78 -41.76 6.99 -0.91
C ALA A 78 -40.59 6.55 -0.01
N THR A 79 -40.69 6.81 1.29
CA THR A 79 -39.66 6.47 2.26
C THR A 79 -40.27 6.13 3.61
N SER A 80 -39.71 5.13 4.30
CA SER A 80 -40.08 4.80 5.68
C SER A 80 -39.21 5.57 6.71
N LYS A 81 -38.24 6.37 6.27
CA LYS A 81 -37.13 6.87 7.11
C LYS A 81 -37.35 8.29 7.62
N ILE A 82 -38.11 9.11 6.92
CA ILE A 82 -38.46 10.50 7.30
C ILE A 82 -39.98 10.71 7.12
N ARG A 83 -40.59 11.46 8.01
CA ARG A 83 -42.01 11.81 7.96
C ARG A 83 -42.28 13.30 8.11
N LYS A 84 -41.35 14.03 8.74
CA LYS A 84 -41.44 15.48 9.00
C LYS A 84 -40.20 16.19 8.55
N ALA A 85 -40.28 17.50 8.32
CA ALA A 85 -39.14 18.33 7.94
C ALA A 85 -38.04 18.32 9.00
N ASP A 86 -38.40 18.23 10.27
CA ASP A 86 -37.44 18.17 11.38
C ASP A 86 -36.59 16.90 11.39
N ASP A 87 -37.08 15.79 10.81
CA ASP A 87 -36.33 14.55 10.69
C ASP A 87 -35.10 14.71 9.78
N LEU A 88 -35.08 15.75 8.90
CA LEU A 88 -33.94 16.05 8.02
C LEU A 88 -32.71 16.52 8.80
N PHE A 89 -32.89 17.08 9.98
CA PHE A 89 -31.80 17.54 10.87
C PHE A 89 -31.28 16.45 11.79
N ASN A 90 -32.02 15.31 11.91
CA ASN A 90 -31.68 14.19 12.78
C ASN A 90 -31.55 12.87 12.00
N LEU A 91 -30.82 12.89 10.88
CA LEU A 91 -30.67 11.75 9.98
C LEU A 91 -29.73 10.69 10.56
N ASN A 92 -30.30 9.61 11.12
CA ASN A 92 -29.55 8.44 11.60
C ASN A 92 -29.49 7.30 10.56
N THR A 93 -30.21 7.40 9.43
CA THR A 93 -30.24 6.40 8.37
C THR A 93 -29.34 6.79 7.19
N MET A 94 -28.81 5.80 6.45
CA MET A 94 -27.95 6.05 5.29
C MET A 94 -28.72 6.66 4.11
N GLY A 95 -29.88 6.13 3.79
CA GLY A 95 -30.80 6.67 2.78
C GLY A 95 -31.97 7.43 3.43
N PHE A 96 -32.50 8.47 2.78
CA PHE A 96 -33.68 9.21 3.27
C PHE A 96 -34.60 9.76 2.17
N ARG A 97 -34.10 9.94 0.93
CA ARG A 97 -34.83 10.65 -0.14
C ARG A 97 -35.97 9.87 -0.80
N GLY A 98 -36.00 8.52 -0.68
CA GLY A 98 -36.99 7.67 -1.35
C GLY A 98 -36.92 7.74 -2.88
N GLU A 99 -35.74 7.91 -3.47
CA GLU A 99 -35.55 8.07 -4.92
C GLU A 99 -34.67 6.98 -5.54
N ALA A 100 -33.90 6.23 -4.74
CA ALA A 100 -32.90 5.30 -5.25
C ALA A 100 -33.51 4.12 -6.01
N LEU A 101 -34.50 3.42 -5.43
CA LEU A 101 -35.14 2.27 -6.07
C LEU A 101 -35.95 2.69 -7.31
N ALA A 102 -36.67 3.81 -7.24
CA ALA A 102 -37.37 4.38 -8.38
C ALA A 102 -36.39 4.72 -9.53
N SER A 103 -35.24 5.29 -9.20
CA SER A 103 -34.17 5.62 -10.16
C SER A 103 -33.53 4.37 -10.78
N ILE A 104 -33.29 3.31 -10.01
CA ILE A 104 -32.78 2.03 -10.51
C ILE A 104 -33.80 1.41 -11.47
N ALA A 105 -35.07 1.32 -11.08
CA ALA A 105 -36.14 0.76 -11.91
C ALA A 105 -36.38 1.54 -13.21
N ALA A 106 -36.09 2.84 -13.25
CA ALA A 106 -36.20 3.65 -14.45
C ALA A 106 -35.16 3.30 -15.53
N VAL A 107 -33.99 2.77 -15.14
CA VAL A 107 -32.84 2.53 -16.04
C VAL A 107 -32.40 1.08 -16.14
N ALA A 108 -33.06 0.17 -15.44
CA ALA A 108 -32.73 -1.26 -15.39
C ALA A 108 -34.00 -2.14 -15.38
N GLN A 109 -33.80 -3.44 -15.52
CA GLN A 109 -34.79 -4.45 -15.22
C GLN A 109 -34.56 -4.90 -13.78
N VAL A 110 -35.59 -4.87 -12.95
CA VAL A 110 -35.52 -5.15 -11.52
C VAL A 110 -36.44 -6.30 -11.17
N GLN A 111 -35.93 -7.27 -10.47
CA GLN A 111 -36.72 -8.30 -9.78
C GLN A 111 -36.49 -8.15 -8.29
N LEU A 112 -37.55 -8.10 -7.52
CA LEU A 112 -37.53 -8.06 -6.07
C LEU A 112 -38.28 -9.26 -5.52
N LYS A 113 -37.64 -10.04 -4.65
CA LYS A 113 -38.29 -11.04 -3.81
C LYS A 113 -38.11 -10.61 -2.37
N THR A 114 -39.19 -10.44 -1.62
CA THR A 114 -39.10 -9.97 -0.24
C THR A 114 -40.19 -10.59 0.61
N ARG A 115 -39.87 -10.81 1.88
CA ARG A 115 -40.80 -11.42 2.86
C ARG A 115 -40.55 -10.83 4.25
N LEU A 116 -41.62 -10.49 4.95
CA LEU A 116 -41.57 -10.14 6.35
C LEU A 116 -41.34 -11.38 7.23
N HIS A 117 -40.91 -11.15 8.47
CA HIS A 117 -40.61 -12.24 9.41
C HIS A 117 -41.85 -13.04 9.81
N ASP A 118 -43.00 -12.35 9.90
CA ASP A 118 -44.25 -12.90 10.37
C ASP A 118 -45.13 -13.46 9.23
N GLU A 119 -44.68 -13.42 7.98
CA GLU A 119 -45.40 -13.90 6.82
C GLU A 119 -44.84 -15.24 6.31
N GLU A 120 -45.72 -16.16 5.88
CA GLU A 120 -45.31 -17.45 5.32
C GLU A 120 -44.88 -17.32 3.85
N LEU A 121 -45.55 -16.45 3.09
CA LEU A 121 -45.26 -16.18 1.68
C LEU A 121 -44.72 -14.76 1.52
N GLY A 122 -43.78 -14.58 0.65
CA GLY A 122 -43.28 -13.28 0.23
C GLY A 122 -43.88 -12.83 -1.09
N SER A 123 -43.47 -11.69 -1.54
CA SER A 123 -43.88 -11.07 -2.82
C SER A 123 -42.72 -11.08 -3.81
N HIS A 124 -43.00 -11.46 -5.04
CA HIS A 124 -42.10 -11.34 -6.20
C HIS A 124 -42.62 -10.25 -7.15
N LEU A 125 -41.86 -9.18 -7.28
CA LEU A 125 -42.15 -8.06 -8.16
C LEU A 125 -41.17 -8.05 -9.33
N VAL A 126 -41.68 -7.74 -10.53
CA VAL A 126 -40.87 -7.52 -11.74
C VAL A 126 -41.20 -6.16 -12.32
N ILE A 127 -40.18 -5.33 -12.51
CA ILE A 127 -40.30 -3.94 -12.97
C ILE A 127 -39.27 -3.71 -14.08
N ALA A 128 -39.63 -3.05 -15.14
CA ALA A 128 -38.71 -2.65 -16.22
C ALA A 128 -39.05 -1.26 -16.75
N GLY A 129 -38.06 -0.34 -16.73
CA GLY A 129 -38.26 1.02 -17.23
C GLY A 129 -39.36 1.79 -16.52
N SER A 130 -39.47 1.68 -15.20
CA SER A 130 -40.54 2.25 -14.35
C SER A 130 -41.93 1.64 -14.58
N GLN A 131 -42.07 0.53 -15.30
CA GLN A 131 -43.34 -0.17 -15.49
C GLN A 131 -43.40 -1.43 -14.69
N PHE A 132 -44.43 -1.61 -13.87
CA PHE A 132 -44.70 -2.86 -13.16
C PHE A 132 -45.21 -3.91 -14.15
N LEU A 133 -44.49 -5.03 -14.25
CA LEU A 133 -44.83 -6.14 -15.15
C LEU A 133 -45.64 -7.21 -14.46
N SER A 134 -45.22 -7.61 -13.24
CA SER A 134 -45.93 -8.58 -12.42
C SER A 134 -45.67 -8.38 -10.95
N GLN A 135 -46.63 -8.83 -10.13
CA GLN A 135 -46.51 -8.95 -8.66
C GLN A 135 -47.23 -10.22 -8.26
N GLU A 136 -46.51 -11.18 -7.74
CA GLU A 136 -47.04 -12.51 -7.42
C GLU A 136 -46.50 -12.99 -6.08
N PRO A 137 -47.31 -13.73 -5.28
CA PRO A 137 -46.79 -14.35 -4.09
C PRO A 137 -45.72 -15.41 -4.43
N CYS A 138 -44.66 -15.47 -3.66
CA CYS A 138 -43.57 -16.44 -3.84
C CYS A 138 -43.04 -16.98 -2.53
N ALA A 139 -42.49 -18.18 -2.55
CA ALA A 139 -41.70 -18.70 -1.45
C ALA A 139 -40.28 -18.13 -1.51
N CYS A 140 -39.89 -17.36 -0.49
CA CYS A 140 -38.53 -16.78 -0.39
C CYS A 140 -38.08 -16.71 1.08
N SER A 141 -36.80 -16.49 1.30
CA SER A 141 -36.24 -16.21 2.63
C SER A 141 -36.76 -14.89 3.19
N VAL A 142 -36.73 -14.74 4.52
CA VAL A 142 -36.96 -13.44 5.17
C VAL A 142 -35.92 -12.43 4.73
N GLY A 143 -36.31 -11.17 4.57
CA GLY A 143 -35.46 -10.11 4.06
C GLY A 143 -35.80 -9.74 2.62
N SER A 144 -34.82 -9.27 1.86
CA SER A 144 -35.03 -8.85 0.46
C SER A 144 -33.92 -9.39 -0.43
N ASN A 145 -34.31 -9.75 -1.66
CA ASN A 145 -33.41 -10.17 -2.73
C ASN A 145 -33.71 -9.30 -3.95
N PHE A 146 -32.82 -8.36 -4.21
CA PHE A 146 -32.86 -7.50 -5.39
C PHE A 146 -31.97 -8.07 -6.48
N MET A 147 -32.52 -8.32 -7.67
CA MET A 147 -31.80 -8.65 -8.90
C MET A 147 -32.01 -7.53 -9.88
N ILE A 148 -30.92 -6.86 -10.24
CA ILE A 148 -30.88 -5.75 -11.20
C ILE A 148 -30.19 -6.26 -12.46
N GLU A 149 -30.89 -6.25 -13.58
CA GLU A 149 -30.38 -6.77 -14.84
C GLU A 149 -30.33 -5.68 -15.91
N ASN A 150 -29.39 -5.83 -16.84
CA ASN A 150 -29.29 -4.99 -18.04
C ASN A 150 -29.26 -3.48 -17.73
N LEU A 151 -28.43 -3.06 -16.78
CA LEU A 151 -28.30 -1.65 -16.39
C LEU A 151 -28.07 -0.75 -17.61
N PHE A 152 -28.86 0.34 -17.71
CA PHE A 152 -28.88 1.29 -18.82
C PHE A 152 -29.35 0.71 -20.18
N TYR A 153 -30.15 -0.37 -20.17
CA TYR A 153 -30.64 -0.98 -21.43
C TYR A 153 -31.45 0.01 -22.26
N ASN A 154 -32.22 0.91 -21.64
CA ASN A 154 -33.06 1.93 -22.27
C ASN A 154 -32.37 3.31 -22.37
N VAL A 155 -31.09 3.44 -21.98
CA VAL A 155 -30.28 4.67 -22.06
C VAL A 155 -28.94 4.37 -22.74
N PRO A 156 -28.93 4.14 -24.09
CA PRO A 156 -27.73 3.69 -24.82
C PRO A 156 -26.52 4.61 -24.67
N ALA A 157 -26.75 5.93 -24.58
CA ALA A 157 -25.68 6.89 -24.35
C ALA A 157 -24.90 6.58 -23.06
N ARG A 158 -25.59 6.38 -21.92
CA ARG A 158 -24.92 6.05 -20.64
C ARG A 158 -24.22 4.71 -20.68
N ARG A 159 -24.81 3.71 -21.34
CA ARG A 159 -24.18 2.39 -21.51
C ARG A 159 -22.84 2.50 -22.23
N LYS A 160 -22.71 3.40 -23.21
CA LYS A 160 -21.45 3.69 -23.92
C LYS A 160 -20.42 4.43 -23.06
N PHE A 161 -20.84 5.21 -22.08
CA PHE A 161 -19.95 5.93 -21.17
C PHE A 161 -19.40 5.06 -20.01
N LEU A 162 -19.87 3.83 -19.85
CA LEU A 162 -19.29 2.89 -18.89
C LEU A 162 -17.85 2.57 -19.31
N LYS A 163 -16.93 2.65 -18.35
CA LYS A 163 -15.51 2.33 -18.55
C LYS A 163 -15.30 0.81 -18.71
N SER A 164 -14.06 0.35 -18.79
CA SER A 164 -13.75 -1.08 -18.83
C SER A 164 -14.32 -1.82 -17.61
N ASN A 165 -14.59 -3.12 -17.76
CA ASN A 165 -15.10 -3.95 -16.67
C ASN A 165 -14.20 -3.88 -15.43
N THR A 166 -12.87 -3.87 -15.60
CA THR A 166 -11.92 -3.71 -14.49
C THR A 166 -12.11 -2.39 -13.75
N THR A 167 -12.31 -1.29 -14.47
CA THR A 167 -12.52 0.03 -13.85
C THR A 167 -13.85 0.10 -13.11
N GLU A 168 -14.94 -0.42 -13.71
CA GLU A 168 -16.24 -0.42 -13.04
C GLU A 168 -16.25 -1.35 -11.82
N LEU A 169 -15.59 -2.51 -11.91
CA LEU A 169 -15.42 -3.42 -10.77
C LEU A 169 -14.65 -2.76 -9.62
N ASN A 170 -13.55 -2.05 -9.90
CA ASN A 170 -12.80 -1.31 -8.90
C ASN A 170 -13.64 -0.20 -8.25
N ASN A 171 -14.52 0.47 -9.01
CA ASN A 171 -15.45 1.46 -8.46
C ASN A 171 -16.46 0.79 -7.52
N ILE A 172 -16.98 -0.39 -7.87
CA ILE A 172 -17.91 -1.16 -7.03
C ILE A 172 -17.20 -1.60 -5.75
N ILE A 173 -16.01 -2.20 -5.86
CA ILE A 173 -15.21 -2.61 -4.71
C ILE A 173 -14.96 -1.42 -3.78
N THR A 174 -14.56 -0.27 -4.32
CA THR A 174 -14.30 0.93 -3.50
C THR A 174 -15.58 1.42 -2.78
N ALA A 175 -16.74 1.34 -3.42
CA ALA A 175 -18.01 1.70 -2.79
C ALA A 175 -18.39 0.69 -1.69
N PHE A 176 -18.20 -0.59 -1.95
CA PHE A 176 -18.43 -1.67 -1.00
C PHE A 176 -17.49 -1.58 0.21
N GLU A 177 -16.19 -1.39 0.01
CA GLU A 177 -15.19 -1.21 1.08
C GLU A 177 -15.59 -0.09 2.05
N ARG A 178 -16.09 1.04 1.53
CA ARG A 178 -16.54 2.17 2.36
C ARG A 178 -17.70 1.83 3.28
N ILE A 179 -18.56 0.93 2.86
CA ILE A 179 -19.72 0.51 3.65
C ILE A 179 -19.30 -0.54 4.71
N VAL A 180 -18.58 -1.57 4.30
CA VAL A 180 -18.21 -2.68 5.19
C VAL A 180 -17.27 -2.26 6.32
N LEU A 181 -16.49 -1.18 6.12
CA LEU A 181 -15.64 -0.58 7.15
C LEU A 181 -16.45 0.11 8.26
N VAL A 182 -17.64 0.57 7.95
CA VAL A 182 -18.52 1.23 8.95
C VAL A 182 -19.29 0.21 9.79
N TYR A 183 -19.62 -0.95 9.21
CA TYR A 183 -20.46 -1.98 9.84
C TYR A 183 -19.69 -3.28 10.05
N PRO A 184 -18.71 -3.30 10.98
CA PRO A 184 -17.92 -4.51 11.24
C PRO A 184 -18.74 -5.65 11.84
N GLU A 185 -19.87 -5.36 12.49
CA GLU A 185 -20.76 -6.32 13.13
C GLU A 185 -21.69 -7.05 12.14
N THR A 186 -21.83 -6.53 10.91
CA THR A 186 -22.60 -7.15 9.83
C THR A 186 -21.70 -8.07 9.00
N ALA A 187 -22.18 -9.27 8.68
CA ALA A 187 -21.48 -10.18 7.76
C ALA A 187 -21.75 -9.79 6.31
N PHE A 188 -20.71 -9.82 5.48
CA PHE A 188 -20.83 -9.51 4.05
C PHE A 188 -20.13 -10.57 3.21
N THR A 189 -20.76 -10.99 2.12
CA THR A 189 -20.09 -11.72 1.05
C THR A 189 -20.13 -10.91 -0.25
N PHE A 190 -19.11 -11.04 -1.06
CA PHE A 190 -19.06 -10.38 -2.36
C PHE A 190 -18.50 -11.31 -3.42
N HIS A 191 -19.29 -11.58 -4.46
CA HIS A 191 -18.92 -12.43 -5.57
C HIS A 191 -18.87 -11.64 -6.88
N SER A 192 -17.88 -11.91 -7.71
CA SER A 192 -17.76 -11.36 -9.06
C SER A 192 -17.58 -12.49 -10.07
N ASN A 193 -18.48 -12.60 -11.05
CA ASN A 193 -18.49 -13.68 -12.05
C ASN A 193 -18.39 -15.09 -11.44
N GLY A 194 -19.05 -15.31 -10.29
CA GLY A 194 -19.02 -16.57 -9.55
C GLY A 194 -17.81 -16.80 -8.66
N SER A 195 -16.80 -15.95 -8.72
CA SER A 195 -15.63 -15.99 -7.82
C SER A 195 -15.89 -15.20 -6.54
N GLU A 196 -15.61 -15.77 -5.38
CA GLU A 196 -15.66 -15.07 -4.09
C GLU A 196 -14.50 -14.09 -3.99
N MET A 197 -14.83 -12.80 -3.79
CA MET A 197 -13.87 -11.72 -3.62
C MET A 197 -13.70 -11.33 -2.15
N TYR A 198 -14.80 -11.31 -1.40
CA TYR A 198 -14.81 -11.04 0.03
C TYR A 198 -15.74 -12.02 0.74
N ASN A 199 -15.30 -12.45 1.93
CA ASN A 199 -16.10 -13.20 2.90
C ASN A 199 -15.82 -12.62 4.29
N LEU A 200 -16.57 -11.59 4.65
CA LEU A 200 -16.35 -10.77 5.83
C LEU A 200 -17.34 -11.18 6.91
N ARG A 201 -16.87 -11.89 7.92
CA ARG A 201 -17.70 -12.27 9.07
C ARG A 201 -17.87 -11.08 10.01
N ALA A 202 -18.88 -11.09 10.86
CA ALA A 202 -19.02 -10.15 11.95
C ALA A 202 -17.77 -10.18 12.84
N SER A 203 -17.14 -9.03 13.06
CA SER A 203 -15.84 -8.93 13.72
C SER A 203 -15.62 -7.56 14.37
N SER A 204 -14.47 -7.37 15.03
CA SER A 204 -14.05 -6.05 15.50
C SER A 204 -13.63 -5.16 14.33
N LEU A 205 -13.65 -3.84 14.52
CA LEU A 205 -13.21 -2.88 13.51
C LEU A 205 -11.78 -3.18 13.00
N ARG A 206 -10.85 -3.48 13.92
CA ARG A 206 -9.47 -3.81 13.54
C ARG A 206 -9.41 -5.04 12.64
N GLN A 207 -10.14 -6.11 13.02
CA GLN A 207 -10.19 -7.32 12.23
C GLN A 207 -10.86 -7.07 10.86
N ARG A 208 -11.91 -6.25 10.80
CA ARG A 208 -12.56 -5.86 9.54
C ARG A 208 -11.60 -5.14 8.59
N ILE A 209 -10.77 -4.22 9.10
CA ILE A 209 -9.74 -3.55 8.29
C ILE A 209 -8.74 -4.58 7.74
N VAL A 210 -8.32 -5.53 8.56
CA VAL A 210 -7.41 -6.61 8.17
C VAL A 210 -8.04 -7.53 7.11
N ASP A 211 -9.30 -7.89 7.28
CA ASP A 211 -10.02 -8.77 6.34
C ASP A 211 -10.23 -8.10 4.97
N VAL A 212 -10.37 -6.76 4.95
CA VAL A 212 -10.55 -5.99 3.70
C VAL A 212 -9.21 -5.71 2.99
N PHE A 213 -8.16 -5.33 3.72
CA PHE A 213 -6.90 -4.85 3.12
C PHE A 213 -5.72 -5.82 3.27
N GLY A 214 -5.95 -6.99 3.86
CA GLY A 214 -4.94 -8.03 4.06
C GLY A 214 -4.22 -7.95 5.40
N LYS A 215 -3.56 -9.04 5.78
CA LYS A 215 -2.95 -9.23 7.13
C LYS A 215 -1.80 -8.26 7.41
N ARG A 216 -1.11 -7.80 6.37
CA ARG A 216 0.06 -6.92 6.50
C ARG A 216 -0.26 -5.61 7.21
N ILE A 217 -1.44 -5.03 6.96
CA ILE A 217 -1.84 -3.75 7.58
C ILE A 217 -1.97 -3.84 9.11
N ASN A 218 -2.20 -5.04 9.65
CA ASN A 218 -2.44 -5.23 11.09
C ASN A 218 -1.26 -4.78 11.97
N GLN A 219 -0.02 -4.99 11.52
CA GLN A 219 1.19 -4.63 12.25
C GLN A 219 1.44 -3.12 12.28
N ASP A 220 0.83 -2.41 11.32
CA ASP A 220 1.05 -0.99 11.12
C ASP A 220 -0.01 -0.10 11.79
N LEU A 221 -1.10 -0.69 12.30
CA LEU A 221 -2.23 0.06 12.85
C LEU A 221 -2.00 0.47 14.32
N LEU A 222 -1.98 1.77 14.58
CA LEU A 222 -1.99 2.39 15.90
C LEU A 222 -3.42 2.85 16.23
N PRO A 223 -3.97 2.54 17.42
CA PRO A 223 -5.30 2.97 17.81
C PRO A 223 -5.34 4.47 18.09
N VAL A 224 -6.40 5.12 17.64
CA VAL A 224 -6.73 6.51 17.97
C VAL A 224 -8.08 6.49 18.69
N ASN A 225 -8.14 7.04 19.89
CA ASN A 225 -9.38 7.14 20.65
C ASN A 225 -9.36 8.37 21.55
N VAL A 226 -10.22 9.34 21.25
CA VAL A 226 -10.40 10.58 22.02
C VAL A 226 -11.87 10.92 22.05
N ASP A 227 -12.38 11.22 23.23
CA ASP A 227 -13.75 11.67 23.43
C ASP A 227 -13.72 13.08 24.06
N THR A 228 -14.42 14.01 23.42
CA THR A 228 -14.52 15.41 23.85
C THR A 228 -15.96 15.90 23.77
N SER A 229 -16.23 17.07 24.33
CA SER A 229 -17.57 17.69 24.25
C SER A 229 -17.96 18.13 22.82
N VAL A 230 -17.01 18.25 21.90
CA VAL A 230 -17.24 18.69 20.51
C VAL A 230 -17.41 17.50 19.58
N CYS A 231 -16.60 16.45 19.76
CA CYS A 231 -16.64 15.25 18.94
C CYS A 231 -15.96 14.08 19.64
N GLY A 232 -16.43 12.86 19.37
CA GLY A 232 -15.71 11.63 19.62
C GLY A 232 -14.90 11.23 18.37
N ILE A 233 -13.64 10.87 18.54
CA ILE A 233 -12.77 10.39 17.47
C ILE A 233 -12.25 9.02 17.84
N SER A 234 -12.48 8.03 16.98
CA SER A 234 -11.99 6.66 17.16
C SER A 234 -11.43 6.11 15.87
N GLY A 235 -10.67 5.02 15.95
CA GLY A 235 -10.17 4.33 14.77
C GLY A 235 -8.69 3.99 14.83
N PHE A 236 -8.03 4.05 13.67
CA PHE A 236 -6.63 3.64 13.52
C PHE A 236 -5.88 4.55 12.56
N VAL A 237 -4.60 4.75 12.84
CA VAL A 237 -3.65 5.43 11.96
C VAL A 237 -2.43 4.53 11.76
N GLY A 238 -1.80 4.59 10.60
CA GLY A 238 -0.62 3.80 10.30
C GLY A 238 0.64 4.32 10.99
N LYS A 239 1.58 3.44 11.26
CA LYS A 239 2.93 3.80 11.70
C LYS A 239 3.65 4.65 10.65
N PRO A 240 4.63 5.49 11.03
CA PRO A 240 5.45 6.24 10.07
C PRO A 240 6.10 5.36 8.99
N GLU A 241 6.51 4.14 9.36
CA GLU A 241 7.17 3.17 8.47
C GLU A 241 6.23 2.62 7.38
N SER A 242 4.92 2.68 7.60
CA SER A 242 3.90 2.26 6.63
C SER A 242 3.55 3.35 5.60
N ALA A 243 4.22 4.50 5.65
CA ALA A 243 3.98 5.60 4.74
C ALA A 243 4.31 5.22 3.29
N LYS A 244 3.48 5.70 2.37
CA LYS A 244 3.65 5.50 0.94
C LYS A 244 3.59 6.85 0.22
N LYS A 245 4.35 6.99 -0.87
CA LYS A 245 4.28 8.21 -1.72
C LYS A 245 2.90 8.38 -2.35
N LYS A 246 2.26 7.26 -2.66
CA LYS A 246 0.91 7.22 -3.26
C LYS A 246 0.18 5.96 -2.81
N GLY A 247 -1.14 5.94 -2.97
CA GLY A 247 -1.96 4.75 -2.72
C GLY A 247 -2.22 4.43 -1.24
N ALA A 248 -1.87 5.33 -0.31
CA ALA A 248 -2.21 5.16 1.10
C ALA A 248 -3.73 5.04 1.30
N LYS A 249 -4.17 4.06 2.10
CA LYS A 249 -5.57 3.82 2.38
C LYS A 249 -6.08 4.85 3.39
N GLN A 250 -6.82 5.85 2.92
CA GLN A 250 -7.24 7.01 3.70
C GLN A 250 -8.75 7.11 3.76
N TYR A 251 -9.32 6.84 4.95
CA TYR A 251 -10.76 6.81 5.16
C TYR A 251 -11.16 7.65 6.36
N PHE A 252 -12.08 8.58 6.13
CA PHE A 252 -12.80 9.29 7.17
C PHE A 252 -14.26 8.89 7.15
N PHE A 253 -14.82 8.72 8.33
CA PHE A 253 -16.24 8.44 8.51
C PHE A 253 -16.81 9.39 9.56
N VAL A 254 -18.03 9.86 9.37
CA VAL A 254 -18.77 10.66 10.33
C VAL A 254 -20.17 10.11 10.49
N ASN A 255 -20.57 9.78 11.70
CA ASN A 255 -21.89 9.20 12.03
C ASN A 255 -22.28 8.06 11.06
N GLY A 256 -21.35 7.15 10.79
CA GLY A 256 -21.56 6.02 9.88
C GLY A 256 -21.43 6.34 8.37
N ARG A 257 -21.06 7.54 7.95
CA ARG A 257 -20.96 7.93 6.53
C ARG A 257 -19.52 8.20 6.12
N PHE A 258 -19.11 7.67 4.98
CA PHE A 258 -17.82 8.01 4.38
C PHE A 258 -17.79 9.48 3.95
N MET A 259 -16.72 10.17 4.31
CA MET A 259 -16.47 11.54 3.85
C MET A 259 -15.07 11.73 3.26
N ARG A 260 -14.97 12.73 2.40
CA ARG A 260 -13.68 13.27 1.93
C ARG A 260 -13.50 14.65 2.54
N HIS A 261 -12.44 14.81 3.31
CA HIS A 261 -12.17 16.08 3.98
C HIS A 261 -10.69 16.42 3.88
N PRO A 262 -10.27 17.14 2.82
CA PRO A 262 -8.86 17.46 2.59
C PRO A 262 -8.21 18.23 3.75
N TYR A 263 -8.99 19.07 4.45
CA TYR A 263 -8.51 19.83 5.60
C TYR A 263 -8.16 18.91 6.78
N PHE A 264 -9.00 17.92 7.09
CA PHE A 264 -8.69 16.91 8.12
C PHE A 264 -7.56 15.97 7.69
N GLY A 265 -7.41 15.70 6.40
CA GLY A 265 -6.24 14.98 5.88
C GLY A 265 -4.93 15.71 6.19
N LYS A 266 -4.93 17.05 6.12
CA LYS A 266 -3.78 17.86 6.54
C LYS A 266 -3.53 17.80 8.06
N ALA A 267 -4.58 17.67 8.90
CA ALA A 267 -4.43 17.51 10.34
C ALA A 267 -3.65 16.23 10.66
N VAL A 268 -4.07 15.10 10.04
CA VAL A 268 -3.36 13.82 10.19
C VAL A 268 -1.91 13.96 9.73
N GLN A 269 -1.67 14.53 8.55
CA GLN A 269 -0.32 14.71 8.02
C GLN A 269 0.55 15.60 8.93
N SER A 270 -0.01 16.68 9.48
CA SER A 270 0.69 17.59 10.40
C SER A 270 1.07 16.91 11.73
N ALA A 271 0.30 15.90 12.17
CA ALA A 271 0.64 15.12 13.36
C ALA A 271 1.93 14.30 13.19
N PHE A 272 2.28 13.97 11.94
CA PHE A 272 3.51 13.26 11.58
C PHE A 272 4.67 14.19 11.20
N ASP A 273 4.59 15.49 11.51
CA ASP A 273 5.64 16.46 11.17
C ASP A 273 7.03 15.95 11.60
N ARG A 274 7.99 15.99 10.65
CA ARG A 274 9.37 15.45 10.76
C ARG A 274 9.52 13.93 10.89
N LEU A 275 8.43 13.17 10.97
CA LEU A 275 8.49 11.70 11.01
C LEU A 275 8.36 11.08 9.62
N LEU A 276 7.81 11.83 8.65
CA LEU A 276 7.61 11.35 7.28
C LEU A 276 8.52 12.08 6.29
N PRO A 277 9.04 11.36 5.29
CA PRO A 277 9.64 11.98 4.12
C PRO A 277 8.64 12.87 3.38
N GLN A 278 9.14 13.92 2.70
CA GLN A 278 8.27 14.83 1.95
C GLN A 278 7.47 14.11 0.88
N GLY A 279 6.15 14.32 0.88
CA GLY A 279 5.22 13.77 -0.11
C GLY A 279 4.73 12.37 0.19
N GLU A 280 5.12 11.76 1.30
CA GLU A 280 4.59 10.48 1.74
C GLU A 280 3.35 10.63 2.62
N GLN A 281 2.46 9.64 2.56
CA GLN A 281 1.17 9.63 3.25
C GLN A 281 1.01 8.31 4.01
N VAL A 282 0.46 8.40 5.22
CA VAL A 282 0.13 7.22 6.04
C VAL A 282 -1.29 6.76 5.78
N PRO A 283 -1.59 5.45 5.93
CA PRO A 283 -2.95 4.95 5.95
C PRO A 283 -3.65 5.39 7.24
N TYR A 284 -4.96 5.67 7.16
CA TYR A 284 -5.79 5.94 8.33
C TYR A 284 -7.24 5.55 8.11
N PHE A 285 -7.91 5.16 9.21
CA PHE A 285 -9.31 4.77 9.29
C PHE A 285 -9.90 5.47 10.52
N ILE A 286 -10.42 6.68 10.33
CA ILE A 286 -10.83 7.57 11.42
C ILE A 286 -12.33 7.79 11.38
N TYR A 287 -12.97 7.60 12.51
CA TYR A 287 -14.41 7.68 12.72
C TYR A 287 -14.71 8.84 13.65
N PHE A 288 -15.55 9.75 13.19
CA PHE A 288 -16.06 10.88 13.97
C PHE A 288 -17.48 10.58 14.43
N ASN A 289 -17.71 10.78 15.70
CA ASN A 289 -19.03 10.82 16.31
C ASN A 289 -19.32 12.27 16.71
N VAL A 290 -20.24 12.91 16.00
CA VAL A 290 -20.56 14.33 16.15
C VAL A 290 -22.08 14.46 16.29
N GLN A 291 -22.56 15.43 17.06
CA GLN A 291 -23.99 15.67 17.13
C GLN A 291 -24.55 15.99 15.73
N PRO A 292 -25.68 15.39 15.33
CA PRO A 292 -26.25 15.63 13.99
C PRO A 292 -26.54 17.10 13.69
N GLU A 293 -26.80 17.90 14.71
CA GLU A 293 -27.08 19.33 14.61
C GLU A 293 -25.84 20.15 14.22
N ASP A 294 -24.63 19.64 14.54
CA ASP A 294 -23.35 20.34 14.28
C ASP A 294 -22.79 20.04 12.88
N ILE A 295 -23.49 19.24 12.07
CA ILE A 295 -23.03 18.85 10.73
C ILE A 295 -24.11 19.06 9.66
N ASP A 296 -23.69 19.57 8.48
CA ASP A 296 -24.53 19.58 7.28
C ASP A 296 -24.02 18.54 6.26
N VAL A 297 -24.86 17.51 6.05
CA VAL A 297 -24.60 16.40 5.13
C VAL A 297 -25.20 16.63 3.73
N ASN A 298 -26.15 17.57 3.60
CA ASN A 298 -26.92 17.76 2.37
C ASN A 298 -26.31 18.76 1.39
N ILE A 299 -24.99 18.85 1.31
CA ILE A 299 -24.28 19.82 0.46
C ILE A 299 -24.14 19.32 -0.97
N HIS A 300 -23.89 18.03 -1.18
CA HIS A 300 -23.65 17.42 -2.48
C HIS A 300 -24.52 16.17 -2.69
N PRO A 301 -24.99 15.88 -3.93
CA PRO A 301 -25.79 14.67 -4.21
C PRO A 301 -25.14 13.37 -3.77
N THR A 302 -23.81 13.27 -3.85
CA THR A 302 -23.05 12.08 -3.42
C THR A 302 -22.88 11.97 -1.90
N LYS A 303 -23.23 13.01 -1.12
CA LYS A 303 -23.13 13.06 0.35
C LYS A 303 -21.72 12.76 0.88
N THR A 304 -20.67 13.01 0.09
CA THR A 304 -19.28 12.74 0.48
C THR A 304 -18.55 13.97 1.04
N GLU A 305 -19.14 15.16 0.85
CA GLU A 305 -18.67 16.42 1.41
C GLU A 305 -19.61 16.83 2.53
N ILE A 306 -19.05 17.07 3.71
CA ILE A 306 -19.79 17.38 4.93
C ILE A 306 -19.16 18.63 5.53
N LYS A 307 -19.99 19.60 5.95
CA LYS A 307 -19.56 20.77 6.69
C LYS A 307 -19.78 20.53 8.18
N PHE A 308 -18.83 20.98 8.95
CA PHE A 308 -18.87 20.96 10.41
C PHE A 308 -18.99 22.38 10.94
N GLU A 309 -19.79 22.60 11.96
CA GLU A 309 -19.89 23.90 12.61
C GLU A 309 -18.55 24.28 13.28
N ASN A 310 -17.91 23.33 13.96
CA ASN A 310 -16.68 23.53 14.73
C ASN A 310 -15.45 22.90 14.05
N GLU A 311 -15.30 23.10 12.73
CA GLU A 311 -14.27 22.45 11.89
C GLU A 311 -12.83 22.67 12.42
N GLN A 312 -12.52 23.88 12.89
CA GLN A 312 -11.18 24.22 13.38
C GLN A 312 -10.87 23.52 14.71
N ALA A 313 -11.85 23.41 15.61
CA ALA A 313 -11.68 22.69 16.87
C ALA A 313 -11.47 21.20 16.63
N ILE A 314 -12.28 20.59 15.76
CA ILE A 314 -12.15 19.19 15.36
C ILE A 314 -10.78 18.91 14.73
N TRP A 315 -10.28 19.84 13.90
CA TRP A 315 -8.94 19.74 13.30
C TRP A 315 -7.84 19.65 14.37
N GLN A 316 -7.89 20.52 15.41
CA GLN A 316 -6.91 20.51 16.49
C GLN A 316 -7.00 19.24 17.34
N ILE A 317 -8.23 18.79 17.66
CA ILE A 317 -8.46 17.57 18.42
C ILE A 317 -7.92 16.36 17.64
N LEU A 318 -8.21 16.26 16.34
CA LEU A 318 -7.72 15.20 15.46
C LEU A 318 -6.18 15.18 15.41
N MET A 319 -5.56 16.33 15.19
CA MET A 319 -4.10 16.44 15.15
C MET A 319 -3.47 16.00 16.49
N ALA A 320 -4.02 16.43 17.61
CA ALA A 320 -3.54 16.06 18.94
C ALA A 320 -3.72 14.57 19.21
N ALA A 321 -4.88 13.97 18.87
CA ALA A 321 -5.18 12.56 19.05
C ALA A 321 -4.23 11.66 18.24
N VAL A 322 -4.00 12.01 16.98
CA VAL A 322 -3.05 11.26 16.13
C VAL A 322 -1.62 11.40 16.64
N LYS A 323 -1.22 12.62 17.04
CA LYS A 323 0.12 12.88 17.59
C LYS A 323 0.38 12.10 18.88
N ASP A 324 -0.62 12.00 19.75
CA ASP A 324 -0.54 11.20 20.99
C ASP A 324 -0.37 9.71 20.68
N SER A 325 -1.18 9.17 19.76
CA SER A 325 -1.09 7.77 19.33
C SER A 325 0.27 7.42 18.71
N VAL A 326 0.83 8.32 17.90
CA VAL A 326 2.16 8.15 17.29
C VAL A 326 3.26 8.34 18.33
N GLY A 327 3.10 9.29 19.27
CA GLY A 327 4.05 9.55 20.36
C GLY A 327 4.14 8.37 21.33
N ALA A 328 3.02 7.77 21.70
CA ALA A 328 2.99 6.59 22.54
C ALA A 328 3.73 5.38 21.91
N PHE A 329 3.70 5.27 20.58
CA PHE A 329 4.44 4.24 19.84
C PHE A 329 5.95 4.56 19.75
N ASN A 330 6.30 5.83 19.51
CA ASN A 330 7.69 6.29 19.40
C ASN A 330 8.40 6.45 20.76
N ASN A 331 7.70 6.28 21.87
CA ASN A 331 8.33 6.06 23.17
C ASN A 331 9.04 4.68 23.20
N VAL A 332 9.98 4.48 22.27
CA VAL A 332 11.17 3.69 22.52
C VAL A 332 11.70 4.23 23.82
N SER A 333 11.82 3.36 24.84
CA SER A 333 12.32 3.65 26.17
C SER A 333 13.27 4.85 26.10
N ALA A 334 12.78 6.03 26.49
CA ALA A 334 13.67 7.12 26.83
C ALA A 334 14.71 6.45 27.72
N ILE A 335 15.96 6.45 27.30
CA ILE A 335 17.04 6.02 28.16
C ILE A 335 16.85 6.91 29.37
N ASP A 336 16.25 6.35 30.41
CA ASP A 336 16.01 7.06 31.64
C ASP A 336 17.39 7.29 32.24
N PHE A 337 17.90 8.49 32.02
CA PHE A 337 19.15 8.93 32.65
C PHE A 337 18.96 9.16 34.16
N ASP A 338 17.76 9.01 34.69
CA ASP A 338 17.44 8.96 36.11
C ASP A 338 17.52 7.53 36.64
N VAL A 339 18.67 6.90 36.44
CA VAL A 339 19.00 5.66 37.17
C VAL A 339 19.14 6.02 38.65
N GLU A 340 18.31 5.42 39.50
CA GLU A 340 18.57 5.36 40.92
C GLU A 340 19.99 4.83 41.13
N GLY A 341 20.92 5.67 41.57
CA GLY A 341 22.34 5.35 41.69
C GLY A 341 23.26 6.31 40.94
N LYS A 342 22.82 7.52 40.57
CA LYS A 342 23.75 8.57 40.16
C LYS A 342 24.81 8.72 41.23
N PRO A 343 26.11 8.55 40.92
CA PRO A 343 27.14 8.97 41.88
C PRO A 343 26.90 10.46 42.13
N GLU A 344 26.77 10.85 43.39
CA GLU A 344 26.65 12.26 43.77
C GLU A 344 27.77 13.03 43.07
N ILE A 345 27.39 13.98 42.21
CA ILE A 345 28.39 14.88 41.63
C ILE A 345 28.94 15.66 42.82
N PRO A 346 30.23 15.51 43.18
CA PRO A 346 30.78 16.21 44.33
C PRO A 346 30.63 17.71 44.08
N VAL A 347 29.93 18.35 44.98
CA VAL A 347 29.81 19.81 44.98
C VAL A 347 31.23 20.40 45.09
N PHE A 348 31.60 21.25 44.13
CA PHE A 348 32.90 21.93 44.16
C PHE A 348 33.07 22.71 45.47
N ASP A 349 33.95 22.23 46.33
CA ASP A 349 34.34 22.93 47.54
C ASP A 349 35.61 23.73 47.24
N PRO A 350 35.56 25.06 47.27
CA PRO A 350 36.70 25.93 46.95
C PRO A 350 37.87 25.79 47.95
N HIS A 351 37.68 25.11 49.07
CA HIS A 351 38.71 24.90 50.08
C HIS A 351 39.40 23.53 49.99
N ASN A 352 38.98 22.64 49.09
CA ASN A 352 39.60 21.34 48.91
C ASN A 352 40.46 21.38 47.63
N SER A 353 41.78 21.48 47.79
CA SER A 353 42.72 21.45 46.67
C SER A 353 42.60 20.10 45.95
N SER A 354 42.10 20.10 44.72
CA SER A 354 42.05 18.94 43.85
C SER A 354 43.48 18.38 43.66
N SER A 355 43.76 17.19 44.18
CA SER A 355 44.95 16.46 43.82
C SER A 355 44.89 16.08 42.35
N ILE A 356 45.84 16.57 41.56
CA ILE A 356 46.00 16.20 40.16
C ILE A 356 46.20 14.66 40.14
N PRO A 357 45.41 13.88 39.39
CA PRO A 357 45.60 12.46 39.29
C PRO A 357 47.01 12.17 38.74
N GLU A 358 47.85 11.50 39.50
CA GLU A 358 49.14 11.01 39.02
C GLU A 358 48.88 9.94 37.96
N VAL A 359 49.30 10.23 36.74
CA VAL A 359 49.31 9.24 35.67
C VAL A 359 50.42 8.25 35.96
N LYS A 360 50.10 7.07 36.53
CA LYS A 360 51.05 5.96 36.66
C LYS A 360 51.30 5.38 35.27
N TYR A 361 52.38 5.81 34.65
CA TYR A 361 52.89 5.24 33.41
C TYR A 361 53.45 3.84 33.70
N ASN A 362 52.92 2.83 33.05
CA ASN A 362 53.49 1.47 33.09
C ASN A 362 54.39 1.32 31.85
N PRO A 363 55.73 1.32 32.01
CA PRO A 363 56.66 1.25 30.87
C PRO A 363 56.64 -0.11 30.15
N ASP A 364 56.05 -1.15 30.74
CA ASP A 364 55.97 -2.50 30.17
C ASP A 364 54.62 -2.79 29.47
N TYR A 365 53.71 -1.81 29.38
CA TYR A 365 52.44 -1.98 28.69
C TYR A 365 52.64 -1.98 27.18
N ASN A 366 52.46 -3.15 26.56
CA ASN A 366 52.48 -3.31 25.10
C ASN A 366 51.10 -3.78 24.62
N PRO A 367 50.30 -2.93 23.93
CA PRO A 367 48.98 -3.28 23.49
C PRO A 367 48.93 -4.37 22.38
N PHE A 368 50.10 -4.80 21.89
CA PHE A 368 50.21 -5.84 20.84
C PHE A 368 50.76 -7.17 21.37
N ARG A 369 50.87 -7.35 22.69
CA ARG A 369 51.17 -8.68 23.29
C ARG A 369 49.87 -9.42 23.54
N GLU A 370 49.78 -10.65 23.03
CA GLU A 370 48.66 -11.57 23.31
C GLU A 370 48.51 -11.74 24.83
N GLU A 371 47.30 -11.58 25.34
CA GLU A 371 46.94 -11.74 26.74
C GLU A 371 47.26 -13.18 27.18
N SER A 372 48.17 -13.31 28.12
CA SER A 372 48.45 -14.60 28.75
C SER A 372 47.25 -15.02 29.62
N GLU A 373 46.91 -16.30 29.60
CA GLU A 373 45.78 -16.98 30.27
C GLU A 373 45.54 -16.64 31.76
N ALA A 374 46.45 -15.88 32.40
CA ALA A 374 46.35 -15.48 33.81
C ALA A 374 45.31 -14.36 34.09
N VAL A 375 44.88 -13.59 33.10
CA VAL A 375 43.89 -12.50 33.28
C VAL A 375 42.46 -13.02 33.22
N ILE A 376 42.25 -14.15 32.55
CA ILE A 376 40.89 -14.75 32.39
C ILE A 376 40.41 -15.38 33.71
N SER A 377 41.32 -15.81 34.60
CA SER A 377 40.95 -16.42 35.88
C SER A 377 40.45 -15.43 36.95
N GLN A 378 40.72 -14.12 36.81
CA GLN A 378 40.22 -13.11 37.76
C GLN A 378 38.84 -12.54 37.40
N ALA A 379 38.42 -12.64 36.16
CA ALA A 379 37.10 -12.20 35.74
C ALA A 379 35.95 -13.15 36.16
N HIS A 380 36.27 -14.43 36.48
CA HIS A 380 35.28 -15.41 36.93
C HIS A 380 35.04 -15.42 38.47
N ALA A 381 35.77 -14.62 39.25
CA ALA A 381 35.63 -14.59 40.71
C ALA A 381 34.55 -13.61 41.24
N PHE A 382 33.93 -12.78 40.38
CA PHE A 382 32.95 -11.77 40.81
C PHE A 382 31.49 -12.14 40.62
N THR A 383 31.16 -13.36 40.14
CA THR A 383 29.76 -13.79 39.91
C THR A 383 29.32 -14.99 40.78
N ALA A 384 29.95 -15.23 41.92
CA ALA A 384 29.52 -16.28 42.85
C ALA A 384 28.98 -15.67 44.16
N GLY A 385 27.70 -15.30 44.15
CA GLY A 385 27.04 -14.79 45.36
C GLY A 385 25.54 -14.56 45.18
N SER A 386 24.78 -15.58 44.83
CA SER A 386 23.35 -15.67 45.21
C SER A 386 22.87 -17.11 45.05
N GLN A 387 22.73 -17.77 46.19
CA GLN A 387 22.08 -19.08 46.28
C GLN A 387 20.59 -18.96 46.00
N VAL A 388 20.09 -19.73 45.04
CA VAL A 388 18.69 -20.16 45.02
C VAL A 388 18.64 -21.66 44.76
N LYS A 389 17.85 -22.29 45.61
CA LYS A 389 17.68 -23.74 45.84
C LYS A 389 17.34 -24.53 44.57
N GLN A 390 17.99 -25.66 44.44
CA GLN A 390 17.66 -26.76 43.54
C GLN A 390 16.29 -27.38 43.87
N SER A 391 15.48 -27.63 42.86
CA SER A 391 14.57 -28.76 42.83
C SER A 391 14.84 -29.59 41.57
N ARG A 392 15.10 -30.87 41.83
CA ARG A 392 15.36 -31.94 40.84
C ARG A 392 14.14 -32.21 39.99
N MET A 393 14.27 -32.40 38.69
CA MET A 393 13.75 -33.59 38.01
C MET A 393 14.12 -33.62 36.52
N GLY A 394 14.58 -34.78 36.06
CA GLY A 394 14.38 -35.29 34.71
C GLY A 394 15.58 -35.22 33.75
N GLN A 395 16.37 -36.28 33.74
CA GLN A 395 17.28 -36.61 32.64
C GLN A 395 16.52 -36.85 31.34
N SER A 396 16.97 -36.26 30.24
CA SER A 396 16.88 -36.87 28.93
C SER A 396 18.09 -36.48 28.07
N ASP A 397 18.80 -37.48 27.60
CA ASP A 397 19.98 -37.41 26.75
C ASP A 397 19.66 -36.67 25.44
N GLY A 398 20.42 -35.64 25.13
CA GLY A 398 20.46 -34.96 23.83
C GLY A 398 21.92 -34.84 23.39
N ALA A 399 22.33 -35.71 22.49
CA ALA A 399 23.66 -35.77 21.92
C ALA A 399 24.01 -34.45 21.18
N VAL A 400 25.04 -33.79 21.66
CA VAL A 400 25.68 -32.67 20.97
C VAL A 400 26.59 -33.23 19.88
N TYR A 401 26.16 -33.12 18.63
CA TYR A 401 27.00 -33.37 17.46
C TYR A 401 28.06 -32.26 17.36
N ARG A 402 29.25 -32.54 17.79
CA ARG A 402 30.47 -31.85 17.37
C ARG A 402 30.89 -32.44 16.04
N SER A 403 30.69 -31.72 14.93
CA SER A 403 31.29 -32.03 13.64
C SER A 403 32.80 -31.85 13.75
N LYS A 404 33.54 -32.97 13.77
CA LYS A 404 34.98 -32.93 13.50
C LYS A 404 35.16 -32.60 12.02
N LEU A 405 35.85 -31.52 11.71
CA LEU A 405 36.40 -31.24 10.40
C LEU A 405 37.36 -32.37 10.00
N PRO A 406 37.29 -32.90 8.78
CA PRO A 406 38.26 -33.90 8.32
C PRO A 406 39.66 -33.28 8.19
N GLU A 407 40.68 -33.94 8.67
CA GLU A 407 42.10 -33.52 8.66
C GLU A 407 42.77 -33.61 7.26
N GLN A 408 42.04 -33.73 6.17
CA GLN A 408 42.58 -33.89 4.81
C GLN A 408 41.94 -32.94 3.80
N TRP A 409 41.93 -31.64 4.12
CA TRP A 409 41.47 -30.64 3.15
C TRP A 409 42.48 -30.39 2.03
N ASP A 410 43.78 -30.64 2.28
CA ASP A 410 44.83 -30.36 1.31
C ASP A 410 44.90 -31.41 0.16
N GLU A 411 44.33 -32.60 0.33
CA GLU A 411 44.27 -33.60 -0.74
C GLU A 411 43.16 -33.38 -1.76
N LEU A 412 42.17 -32.50 -1.47
CA LEU A 412 41.06 -32.22 -2.39
C LEU A 412 41.45 -31.23 -3.52
N TYR A 413 42.57 -30.54 -3.37
CA TYR A 413 43.08 -29.58 -4.35
C TYR A 413 44.30 -30.07 -5.14
N ALA A 414 44.81 -31.25 -4.90
CA ALA A 414 45.98 -31.82 -5.57
C ALA A 414 45.73 -32.35 -6.98
N GLY A 415 44.79 -31.77 -7.73
CA GLY A 415 44.48 -32.19 -9.08
C GLY A 415 44.08 -31.07 -10.05
N LEU A 416 44.16 -29.80 -9.61
CA LEU A 416 43.84 -28.66 -10.46
C LEU A 416 45.12 -27.87 -10.77
N GLU A 417 45.91 -28.33 -11.72
CA GLU A 417 46.93 -27.50 -12.37
C GLU A 417 46.21 -26.47 -13.27
N PRO A 418 46.61 -25.17 -13.25
CA PRO A 418 46.03 -24.21 -14.16
C PRO A 418 46.61 -24.43 -15.57
N GLU A 419 45.74 -24.80 -16.50
CA GLU A 419 46.06 -24.76 -17.92
C GLU A 419 46.45 -23.34 -18.33
N GLN A 420 47.68 -23.17 -18.73
CA GLN A 420 48.20 -21.97 -19.37
C GLN A 420 47.48 -21.78 -20.70
N SER A 421 46.53 -20.87 -20.73
CA SER A 421 45.89 -20.44 -21.98
C SER A 421 46.87 -19.65 -22.85
N ALA A 422 46.93 -20.11 -24.09
CA ALA A 422 47.80 -19.67 -25.16
C ALA A 422 47.79 -18.17 -25.42
N MET A 423 48.98 -17.67 -25.71
CA MET A 423 49.32 -16.37 -26.30
C MET A 423 48.38 -16.00 -27.46
N HIS A 424 47.70 -14.87 -27.37
CA HIS A 424 47.28 -14.15 -28.56
C HIS A 424 48.44 -13.25 -29.04
N GLN A 425 48.94 -13.60 -30.18
CA GLN A 425 49.91 -12.82 -30.97
C GLN A 425 49.24 -11.51 -31.42
N THR A 426 49.71 -10.39 -30.95
CA THR A 426 49.47 -9.07 -31.53
C THR A 426 50.36 -8.85 -32.73
N ILE A 427 49.74 -8.71 -33.89
CA ILE A 427 50.40 -8.32 -35.15
C ILE A 427 50.33 -6.79 -35.26
N PHE A 428 51.33 -6.06 -34.79
CA PHE A 428 51.74 -4.74 -35.32
C PHE A 428 53.23 -4.53 -35.03
N PRO A 429 54.00 -4.02 -36.00
CA PRO A 429 55.45 -3.88 -35.86
C PRO A 429 55.83 -2.64 -35.06
N GLU A 430 56.76 -2.87 -34.16
CA GLU A 430 57.51 -1.90 -33.39
C GLU A 430 58.43 -1.10 -34.28
N GLN A 431 58.34 0.26 -34.35
CA GLN A 431 59.37 1.14 -34.72
C GLN A 431 59.85 1.95 -33.53
N ALA A 432 61.03 1.64 -33.09
CA ALA A 432 61.74 2.35 -32.06
C ALA A 432 62.34 3.65 -32.62
N ASP A 433 62.22 4.74 -31.86
CA ASP A 433 63.22 5.79 -31.80
C ASP A 433 63.35 6.39 -30.40
N PRO A 434 64.58 6.54 -29.90
CA PRO A 434 64.80 6.86 -28.50
C PRO A 434 65.13 8.36 -28.38
N SER A 435 64.35 9.06 -27.59
CA SER A 435 64.84 10.20 -26.77
C SER A 435 63.65 11.03 -26.25
N SER A 436 63.40 10.95 -25.01
CA SER A 436 63.37 12.12 -24.11
C SER A 436 62.65 11.78 -22.76
N SER A 437 63.43 12.04 -21.73
CA SER A 437 63.01 12.45 -20.39
C SER A 437 61.89 11.66 -19.70
N GLU A 438 62.34 10.85 -18.77
CA GLU A 438 61.60 10.35 -17.62
C GLU A 438 60.68 11.41 -17.03
N SER A 439 59.38 11.25 -17.20
CA SER A 439 58.39 11.82 -16.31
C SER A 439 58.01 10.77 -15.26
N ILE A 440 58.56 10.95 -14.09
CA ILE A 440 58.23 10.22 -12.87
C ILE A 440 56.82 10.60 -12.41
N ILE A 441 55.79 10.21 -13.13
CA ILE A 441 54.40 10.14 -12.64
C ILE A 441 53.66 9.13 -13.53
N ALA A 442 53.88 7.85 -13.27
CA ALA A 442 53.05 6.76 -13.78
C ALA A 442 52.49 5.92 -12.63
N GLU A 443 52.00 6.57 -11.60
CA GLU A 443 50.93 6.00 -10.82
C GLU A 443 49.64 6.36 -11.54
N LYS A 444 48.97 5.37 -12.16
CA LYS A 444 47.59 5.50 -12.62
C LYS A 444 46.75 5.99 -11.43
N SER A 445 46.51 7.30 -11.38
CA SER A 445 45.48 7.81 -10.47
C SER A 445 44.19 7.06 -10.79
N PRO A 446 43.46 6.60 -9.76
CA PRO A 446 42.22 5.88 -10.00
C PRO A 446 41.32 6.70 -10.91
N SER A 447 40.88 6.10 -12.02
CA SER A 447 40.04 6.79 -13.02
C SER A 447 38.73 7.27 -12.44
N HIS A 448 38.30 6.68 -11.31
CA HIS A 448 37.04 6.93 -10.66
C HIS A 448 37.22 7.05 -9.15
N TYR A 449 36.48 7.96 -8.53
CA TYR A 449 36.42 8.14 -7.07
C TYR A 449 35.00 8.08 -6.57
N GLN A 450 34.75 7.22 -5.58
CA GLN A 450 33.43 7.14 -4.93
C GLN A 450 33.36 8.07 -3.72
N TYR A 451 32.36 8.94 -3.68
CA TYR A 451 32.10 9.83 -2.56
C TYR A 451 30.88 9.37 -1.74
N LYS A 452 31.12 9.07 -0.46
CA LYS A 452 30.10 8.66 0.53
C LYS A 452 29.22 7.48 0.09
N GLY A 453 29.74 6.52 -0.70
CA GLY A 453 28.95 5.39 -1.19
C GLY A 453 27.73 5.80 -2.02
N ARG A 454 27.77 6.98 -2.63
CA ARG A 454 26.63 7.53 -3.36
C ARG A 454 26.96 8.10 -4.72
N PHE A 455 28.05 8.81 -4.84
CA PHE A 455 28.42 9.50 -6.07
C PHE A 455 29.72 8.93 -6.62
N ILE A 456 29.75 8.69 -7.91
CA ILE A 456 30.95 8.35 -8.66
C ILE A 456 31.43 9.62 -9.33
N MET A 457 32.68 10.01 -9.08
CA MET A 457 33.34 11.18 -9.66
C MET A 457 34.42 10.73 -10.62
N THR A 458 34.43 11.30 -11.81
CA THR A 458 35.46 11.00 -12.82
C THR A 458 35.84 12.25 -13.58
N ALA A 459 37.13 12.36 -13.93
CA ALA A 459 37.64 13.45 -14.75
C ALA A 459 37.21 13.27 -16.19
N VAL A 460 36.66 14.31 -16.81
CA VAL A 460 36.32 14.37 -18.24
C VAL A 460 36.97 15.61 -18.87
N LYS A 461 37.10 15.63 -20.19
CA LYS A 461 37.75 16.76 -20.91
C LYS A 461 37.12 18.12 -20.59
N SER A 462 35.85 18.16 -20.21
CA SER A 462 35.09 19.39 -19.91
C SER A 462 35.11 19.80 -18.43
N GLY A 463 35.61 18.95 -17.52
CA GLY A 463 35.62 19.19 -16.07
C GLY A 463 35.50 17.91 -15.24
N LEU A 464 34.78 17.99 -14.12
CA LEU A 464 34.50 16.86 -13.23
C LEU A 464 33.08 16.38 -13.45
N MET A 465 32.91 15.14 -13.90
CA MET A 465 31.60 14.48 -13.97
C MET A 465 31.26 13.83 -12.64
N VAL A 466 30.05 14.07 -12.13
CA VAL A 466 29.52 13.48 -10.92
C VAL A 466 28.27 12.70 -11.29
N VAL A 467 28.26 11.40 -10.97
CA VAL A 467 27.18 10.46 -11.29
C VAL A 467 26.60 9.91 -10.00
N ASP A 468 25.27 9.91 -9.84
CA ASP A 468 24.58 9.23 -8.75
C ASP A 468 24.53 7.72 -9.07
N GLN A 469 25.26 6.90 -8.29
CA GLN A 469 25.42 5.46 -8.56
C GLN A 469 24.09 4.68 -8.57
N HIS A 470 23.18 4.99 -7.64
CA HIS A 470 21.88 4.33 -7.56
C HIS A 470 21.03 4.67 -8.79
N ARG A 471 20.97 5.96 -9.17
CA ARG A 471 20.17 6.42 -10.32
C ARG A 471 20.74 5.93 -11.64
N ALA A 472 22.06 5.86 -11.76
CA ALA A 472 22.72 5.30 -12.93
C ALA A 472 22.39 3.81 -13.10
N HIS A 473 22.54 3.03 -12.04
CA HIS A 473 22.23 1.60 -12.07
C HIS A 473 20.74 1.33 -12.30
N LEU A 474 19.85 2.13 -11.68
CA LEU A 474 18.41 2.08 -11.94
C LEU A 474 18.09 2.29 -13.44
N ARG A 475 18.74 3.25 -14.11
CA ARG A 475 18.54 3.50 -15.54
C ARG A 475 19.02 2.32 -16.39
N ILE A 476 20.19 1.80 -16.08
CA ILE A 476 20.78 0.64 -16.79
C ILE A 476 19.83 -0.57 -16.69
N LEU A 477 19.43 -0.93 -15.47
CA LEU A 477 18.54 -2.06 -15.25
C LEU A 477 17.16 -1.87 -15.91
N PHE A 478 16.62 -0.66 -15.85
CA PHE A 478 15.35 -0.36 -16.52
C PHE A 478 15.39 -0.63 -18.02
N GLU A 479 16.43 -0.17 -18.73
CA GLU A 479 16.56 -0.41 -20.18
C GLU A 479 16.86 -1.89 -20.49
N GLN A 480 17.63 -2.57 -19.65
CA GLN A 480 17.87 -4.01 -19.78
C GLN A 480 16.55 -4.79 -19.64
N TYR A 481 15.75 -4.52 -18.61
CA TYR A 481 14.47 -5.18 -18.42
C TYR A 481 13.48 -4.85 -19.55
N GLN A 482 13.43 -3.61 -20.02
CA GLN A 482 12.62 -3.28 -21.20
C GLN A 482 13.02 -4.08 -22.44
N GLN A 483 14.31 -4.21 -22.72
CA GLN A 483 14.80 -4.98 -23.86
C GLN A 483 14.48 -6.48 -23.72
N GLN A 484 14.67 -7.05 -22.53
CA GLN A 484 14.35 -8.45 -22.24
C GLN A 484 12.86 -8.72 -22.40
N LEU A 485 12.00 -7.82 -21.89
CA LEU A 485 10.55 -7.89 -22.02
C LEU A 485 10.10 -7.79 -23.50
N ALA A 486 10.69 -6.86 -24.27
CA ALA A 486 10.40 -6.73 -25.70
C ALA A 486 10.77 -7.98 -26.50
N GLN A 487 11.84 -8.68 -26.09
CA GLN A 487 12.32 -9.91 -26.72
C GLN A 487 11.68 -11.19 -26.16
N ARG A 488 10.86 -11.11 -25.10
CA ARG A 488 10.29 -12.25 -24.35
C ARG A 488 11.37 -13.26 -23.91
N LYS A 489 12.52 -12.80 -23.47
CA LYS A 489 13.70 -13.60 -23.10
C LYS A 489 14.03 -13.56 -21.62
N MET A 490 13.08 -13.25 -20.76
CA MET A 490 13.34 -13.35 -19.32
C MET A 490 13.33 -14.82 -18.91
N HIS A 491 14.39 -15.24 -18.22
CA HIS A 491 14.49 -16.57 -17.66
C HIS A 491 13.82 -16.59 -16.30
N ALA A 492 12.94 -17.58 -16.10
CA ALA A 492 12.29 -17.83 -14.82
C ALA A 492 13.17 -18.75 -13.98
N GLN A 493 13.51 -18.30 -12.78
CA GLN A 493 14.22 -19.11 -11.78
C GLN A 493 13.20 -19.72 -10.83
N LYS A 494 13.13 -21.03 -10.76
CA LYS A 494 12.22 -21.73 -9.83
C LYS A 494 12.70 -21.59 -8.40
N ILE A 495 11.75 -21.28 -7.51
CA ILE A 495 12.00 -21.20 -6.07
C ILE A 495 11.87 -22.60 -5.47
N LEU A 496 12.91 -23.04 -4.76
CA LEU A 496 12.94 -24.38 -4.14
C LEU A 496 11.87 -24.53 -3.03
N PHE A 497 11.61 -23.45 -2.29
CA PHE A 497 10.59 -23.36 -1.25
C PHE A 497 9.62 -22.25 -1.63
N PRO A 498 8.49 -22.55 -2.32
CA PRO A 498 7.54 -21.54 -2.73
C PRO A 498 7.02 -20.72 -1.56
N GLU A 499 7.03 -19.41 -1.71
CA GLU A 499 6.47 -18.48 -0.73
C GLU A 499 4.98 -18.24 -1.02
N THR A 500 4.21 -17.97 0.03
CA THR A 500 2.80 -17.61 -0.12
C THR A 500 2.61 -16.10 0.02
N ILE A 501 1.80 -15.52 -0.87
CA ILE A 501 1.44 -14.11 -0.85
C ILE A 501 -0.08 -13.96 -0.78
N ASP A 502 -0.56 -13.08 0.11
CA ASP A 502 -1.98 -12.75 0.24
C ASP A 502 -2.26 -11.42 -0.46
N PHE A 503 -3.10 -11.43 -1.49
CA PHE A 503 -3.55 -10.21 -2.16
C PHE A 503 -4.89 -9.73 -1.61
N SER A 504 -5.10 -8.41 -1.57
CA SER A 504 -6.44 -7.86 -1.38
C SER A 504 -7.32 -8.16 -2.60
N ALA A 505 -8.64 -8.11 -2.44
CA ALA A 505 -9.56 -8.36 -3.55
C ALA A 505 -9.34 -7.40 -4.73
N ARG A 506 -8.94 -6.15 -4.45
CA ARG A 506 -8.59 -5.16 -5.47
C ARG A 506 -7.31 -5.52 -6.22
N GLU A 507 -6.28 -5.96 -5.51
CA GLU A 507 -5.02 -6.41 -6.12
C GLU A 507 -5.24 -7.66 -6.95
N ARG A 508 -6.11 -8.59 -6.52
CA ARG A 508 -6.47 -9.77 -7.30
C ARG A 508 -7.06 -9.41 -8.66
N VAL A 509 -7.99 -8.45 -8.73
CA VAL A 509 -8.56 -7.99 -10.01
C VAL A 509 -7.49 -7.41 -10.94
N LEU A 510 -6.50 -6.72 -10.37
CA LEU A 510 -5.36 -6.20 -11.12
C LEU A 510 -4.40 -7.31 -11.53
N LEU A 511 -4.15 -8.26 -10.63
CA LEU A 511 -3.31 -9.43 -10.91
C LEU A 511 -3.86 -10.25 -12.09
N GLU A 512 -5.16 -10.54 -12.12
CA GLU A 512 -5.81 -11.24 -13.24
C GLU A 512 -5.60 -10.51 -14.59
N LYS A 513 -5.57 -9.19 -14.57
CA LYS A 513 -5.31 -8.36 -15.77
C LYS A 513 -3.85 -8.43 -16.23
N VAL A 514 -2.91 -8.54 -15.31
CA VAL A 514 -1.48 -8.48 -15.61
C VAL A 514 -0.78 -9.84 -15.54
N ASN A 515 -1.50 -10.90 -15.20
CA ASN A 515 -0.95 -12.24 -15.02
C ASN A 515 -0.14 -12.73 -16.23
N ASP A 516 -0.69 -12.62 -17.45
CA ASP A 516 0.01 -13.00 -18.68
C ASP A 516 1.34 -12.22 -18.87
N LYS A 517 1.42 -11.01 -18.33
CA LYS A 517 2.62 -10.17 -18.40
C LYS A 517 3.62 -10.55 -17.33
N LEU A 518 3.16 -10.89 -16.12
CA LEU A 518 4.01 -11.42 -15.06
C LEU A 518 4.62 -12.75 -15.46
N ASP A 519 3.84 -13.62 -16.08
CA ASP A 519 4.34 -14.89 -16.64
C ASP A 519 5.41 -14.64 -17.73
N ALA A 520 5.18 -13.67 -18.62
CA ALA A 520 6.15 -13.27 -19.64
C ALA A 520 7.44 -12.66 -19.06
N MET A 521 7.38 -12.14 -17.83
CA MET A 521 8.52 -11.60 -17.06
C MET A 521 9.24 -12.67 -16.24
N GLY A 522 8.72 -13.89 -16.18
CA GLY A 522 9.32 -14.99 -15.43
C GLY A 522 8.79 -15.15 -14.00
N PHE A 523 7.72 -14.46 -13.62
CA PHE A 523 6.98 -14.79 -12.40
C PHE A 523 6.02 -15.94 -12.68
N GLU A 524 5.98 -16.94 -11.81
CA GLU A 524 5.01 -18.02 -11.86
C GLU A 524 4.19 -18.01 -10.56
N LEU A 525 2.92 -17.59 -10.67
CA LEU A 525 2.00 -17.48 -9.54
C LEU A 525 0.90 -18.53 -9.67
N SER A 526 0.68 -19.33 -8.63
CA SER A 526 -0.39 -20.33 -8.59
C SER A 526 -1.40 -20.01 -7.51
N PRO A 527 -2.72 -19.97 -7.81
CA PRO A 527 -3.73 -19.69 -6.81
C PRO A 527 -3.88 -20.86 -5.82
N LEU A 528 -3.87 -20.54 -4.53
CA LEU A 528 -4.13 -21.49 -3.43
C LEU A 528 -5.56 -21.35 -2.87
N GLY A 529 -6.34 -20.38 -3.33
CA GLY A 529 -7.67 -20.04 -2.83
C GLY A 529 -7.66 -18.85 -1.86
N ASN A 530 -8.84 -18.28 -1.56
CA ASN A 530 -9.01 -17.16 -0.62
C ASN A 530 -8.06 -15.96 -0.84
N ASN A 531 -7.81 -15.58 -2.10
CA ASN A 531 -6.88 -14.51 -2.51
C ASN A 531 -5.39 -14.78 -2.17
N THR A 532 -5.03 -15.99 -1.74
CA THR A 532 -3.65 -16.42 -1.49
C THR A 532 -3.08 -17.09 -2.74
N TYR A 533 -1.85 -16.75 -3.08
CA TYR A 533 -1.09 -17.32 -4.21
C TYR A 533 0.24 -17.88 -3.73
N SER A 534 0.74 -18.88 -4.43
CA SER A 534 2.10 -19.41 -4.29
C SER A 534 3.00 -18.79 -5.35
N ILE A 535 4.16 -18.31 -4.96
CA ILE A 535 5.21 -17.82 -5.86
C ILE A 535 6.14 -19.01 -6.15
N ASN A 536 6.05 -19.58 -7.35
CA ASN A 536 6.80 -20.78 -7.73
C ASN A 536 8.08 -20.46 -8.51
N ALA A 537 8.09 -19.34 -9.24
CA ALA A 537 9.26 -18.85 -9.93
C ALA A 537 9.31 -17.31 -9.95
N ILE A 538 10.52 -16.78 -10.04
CA ILE A 538 10.81 -15.34 -10.14
C ILE A 538 11.77 -15.07 -11.30
N PRO A 539 11.81 -13.85 -11.85
CA PRO A 539 12.82 -13.46 -12.81
C PRO A 539 14.24 -13.62 -12.25
N GLU A 540 15.17 -14.06 -13.09
CA GLU A 540 16.59 -14.09 -12.76
C GLU A 540 17.11 -12.67 -12.40
N GLY A 541 17.93 -12.57 -11.35
CA GLY A 541 18.50 -11.30 -10.88
C GLY A 541 17.67 -10.59 -9.80
N LEU A 542 16.58 -11.18 -9.31
CA LEU A 542 15.81 -10.68 -8.15
C LEU A 542 16.11 -11.44 -6.85
N GLU A 543 17.22 -12.16 -6.79
CA GLU A 543 17.63 -12.92 -5.61
C GLU A 543 17.87 -12.01 -4.41
N GLY A 544 17.33 -12.37 -3.25
CA GLY A 544 17.50 -11.61 -2.01
C GLY A 544 16.63 -10.35 -1.90
N ILE A 545 15.72 -10.11 -2.85
CA ILE A 545 14.74 -9.04 -2.81
C ILE A 545 13.44 -9.57 -2.18
N ASP A 546 12.74 -8.74 -1.40
CA ASP A 546 11.39 -9.04 -0.91
C ASP A 546 10.41 -9.05 -2.08
N ILE A 547 10.17 -10.25 -2.63
CA ILE A 547 9.31 -10.46 -3.80
C ILE A 547 7.85 -10.12 -3.47
N GLN A 548 7.41 -10.35 -2.24
CA GLN A 548 6.05 -10.01 -1.83
C GLN A 548 5.86 -8.49 -1.86
N ALA A 549 6.80 -7.72 -1.29
CA ALA A 549 6.77 -6.26 -1.34
C ALA A 549 6.82 -5.73 -2.77
N LEU A 550 7.65 -6.33 -3.64
CA LEU A 550 7.76 -5.96 -5.05
C LEU A 550 6.44 -6.18 -5.81
N LEU A 551 5.80 -7.35 -5.67
CA LEU A 551 4.53 -7.65 -6.34
C LEU A 551 3.41 -6.69 -5.88
N HIS A 552 3.32 -6.39 -4.59
CA HIS A 552 2.37 -5.39 -4.09
C HIS A 552 2.63 -3.99 -4.67
N GLU A 553 3.89 -3.54 -4.74
CA GLU A 553 4.24 -2.26 -5.35
C GLU A 553 3.88 -2.21 -6.83
N MET A 554 4.16 -3.28 -7.57
CA MET A 554 3.82 -3.40 -9.00
C MET A 554 2.30 -3.27 -9.23
N LEU A 555 1.48 -3.94 -8.41
CA LEU A 555 0.03 -3.87 -8.50
C LEU A 555 -0.52 -2.51 -8.05
N ASP A 556 0.04 -1.90 -7.01
CA ASP A 556 -0.33 -0.55 -6.57
C ASP A 556 -0.06 0.50 -7.69
N GLN A 557 1.06 0.39 -8.40
CA GLN A 557 1.38 1.29 -9.52
C GLN A 557 0.42 1.10 -10.70
N GLU A 558 0.06 -0.14 -11.05
CA GLU A 558 -0.95 -0.40 -12.10
C GLU A 558 -2.33 0.14 -11.71
N ALA A 559 -2.69 0.10 -10.42
CA ALA A 559 -3.94 0.66 -9.92
C ALA A 559 -4.05 2.19 -10.15
N GLU A 560 -2.94 2.90 -10.03
CA GLU A 560 -2.89 4.36 -10.18
C GLU A 560 -2.95 4.84 -11.63
N HIS A 561 -2.34 4.08 -12.54
CA HIS A 561 -2.17 4.46 -13.94
C HIS A 561 -3.17 3.76 -14.89
N GLY A 562 -4.17 3.08 -14.34
CA GLY A 562 -5.12 2.22 -15.04
C GLY A 562 -5.78 2.86 -16.27
N GLY A 563 -5.45 2.34 -17.44
CA GLY A 563 -6.04 2.71 -18.73
C GLY A 563 -5.03 2.98 -19.85
N SER A 564 -3.74 2.91 -19.56
CA SER A 564 -2.67 3.16 -20.54
C SER A 564 -2.38 1.92 -21.39
N SER A 565 -1.74 2.14 -22.55
CA SER A 565 -1.36 1.09 -23.51
C SER A 565 -0.55 -0.03 -22.85
N VAL A 566 -0.53 -1.22 -23.46
CA VAL A 566 0.24 -2.39 -23.00
C VAL A 566 1.70 -2.04 -22.71
N GLN A 567 2.28 -1.10 -23.46
CA GLN A 567 3.65 -0.63 -23.28
C GLN A 567 3.88 0.02 -21.91
N ASN A 568 2.93 0.83 -21.43
CA ASN A 568 3.07 1.52 -20.13
C ASN A 568 3.08 0.55 -18.95
N VAL A 569 2.42 -0.62 -19.07
CA VAL A 569 2.46 -1.64 -18.02
C VAL A 569 3.84 -2.27 -17.92
N TYR A 570 4.44 -2.62 -19.06
CA TYR A 570 5.82 -3.15 -19.08
C TYR A 570 6.82 -2.13 -18.53
N ASP A 571 6.66 -0.84 -18.87
CA ASP A 571 7.51 0.23 -18.37
C ASP A 571 7.40 0.39 -16.84
N HIS A 572 6.19 0.32 -16.29
CA HIS A 572 5.99 0.38 -14.84
C HIS A 572 6.57 -0.85 -14.12
N LEU A 573 6.34 -2.04 -14.67
CA LEU A 573 6.87 -3.28 -14.11
C LEU A 573 8.41 -3.27 -14.15
N ALA A 574 9.00 -2.93 -15.31
CA ALA A 574 10.44 -2.80 -15.46
C ALA A 574 11.04 -1.76 -14.49
N LEU A 575 10.33 -0.65 -14.26
CA LEU A 575 10.78 0.38 -13.32
C LEU A 575 10.75 -0.10 -11.86
N SER A 576 9.71 -0.83 -11.46
CA SER A 576 9.63 -1.40 -10.11
C SER A 576 10.73 -2.42 -9.86
N MET A 577 10.96 -3.32 -10.83
CA MET A 577 12.06 -4.28 -10.77
C MET A 577 13.41 -3.57 -10.70
N ALA A 578 13.64 -2.56 -11.56
CA ALA A 578 14.89 -1.80 -11.57
C ALA A 578 15.14 -1.07 -10.25
N ARG A 579 14.09 -0.53 -9.59
CA ARG A 579 14.21 0.10 -8.27
C ARG A 579 14.58 -0.90 -7.18
N ALA A 580 13.98 -2.07 -7.22
CA ALA A 580 14.24 -3.12 -6.24
C ALA A 580 15.66 -3.68 -6.37
N ALA A 581 16.15 -3.87 -7.61
CA ALA A 581 17.46 -4.44 -7.91
C ALA A 581 18.60 -3.40 -7.97
N ALA A 582 18.29 -2.08 -7.93
CA ALA A 582 19.33 -1.05 -8.03
C ALA A 582 20.23 -1.03 -6.80
N ILE A 583 21.53 -0.79 -7.01
CA ILE A 583 22.56 -0.66 -5.97
C ILE A 583 22.06 0.30 -4.87
N PRO A 584 21.99 -0.12 -3.60
CA PRO A 584 21.54 0.75 -2.52
C PRO A 584 22.54 1.87 -2.23
N TYR A 585 22.05 2.97 -1.68
CA TYR A 585 22.93 4.03 -1.19
C TYR A 585 23.78 3.52 -0.02
N GLY A 586 25.07 3.89 -0.02
CA GLY A 586 26.04 3.47 1.00
C GLY A 586 26.88 2.26 0.60
N GLN A 587 26.53 1.56 -0.47
CA GLN A 587 27.35 0.45 -0.97
C GLN A 587 28.66 0.96 -1.55
N VAL A 588 29.76 0.37 -1.09
CA VAL A 588 31.11 0.67 -1.60
C VAL A 588 31.35 -0.14 -2.87
N LEU A 589 31.82 0.52 -3.91
CA LEU A 589 32.09 -0.07 -5.23
C LEU A 589 33.59 -0.11 -5.51
N GLY A 590 34.06 -1.19 -6.14
CA GLY A 590 35.40 -1.29 -6.70
C GLY A 590 35.56 -0.42 -7.96
N ASN A 591 36.83 -0.17 -8.38
CA ASN A 591 37.10 0.62 -9.60
C ASN A 591 36.47 0.00 -10.85
N ASP A 592 36.55 -1.31 -11.00
CA ASP A 592 35.99 -2.03 -12.15
C ASP A 592 34.45 -1.95 -12.17
N GLU A 593 33.81 -1.99 -10.99
CA GLU A 593 32.35 -1.84 -10.86
C GLU A 593 31.90 -0.42 -11.22
N MET A 594 32.64 0.60 -10.76
CA MET A 594 32.37 2.01 -11.10
C MET A 594 32.52 2.24 -12.60
N GLU A 595 33.59 1.70 -13.22
CA GLU A 595 33.84 1.78 -14.66
C GLU A 595 32.74 1.09 -15.46
N ASN A 596 32.29 -0.11 -15.02
CA ASN A 596 31.19 -0.84 -15.66
C ASN A 596 29.87 -0.06 -15.60
N ILE A 597 29.56 0.57 -14.46
CA ILE A 597 28.36 1.41 -14.32
C ILE A 597 28.40 2.59 -15.27
N ILE A 598 29.55 3.29 -15.34
CA ILE A 598 29.70 4.43 -16.24
C ILE A 598 29.58 4.00 -17.70
N ASN A 599 30.30 2.97 -18.12
CA ASN A 599 30.25 2.46 -19.47
C ASN A 599 28.84 1.99 -19.87
N SER A 600 28.17 1.25 -19.00
CA SER A 600 26.80 0.78 -19.24
C SER A 600 25.80 1.94 -19.29
N LEU A 601 25.97 2.97 -18.46
CA LEU A 601 25.12 4.16 -18.48
C LEU A 601 25.21 4.88 -19.83
N PHE A 602 26.41 5.01 -20.37
CA PHE A 602 26.61 5.68 -21.67
C PHE A 602 26.09 4.86 -22.87
N LEU A 603 25.79 3.57 -22.68
CA LEU A 603 25.09 2.75 -23.69
C LEU A 603 23.55 2.93 -23.64
N CYS A 604 23.02 3.53 -22.58
CA CYS A 604 21.58 3.78 -22.43
C CYS A 604 21.09 4.88 -23.38
N ALA A 605 19.83 4.78 -23.79
CA ALA A 605 19.18 5.77 -24.66
C ALA A 605 19.10 7.17 -24.00
N ASN A 606 18.99 7.22 -22.67
CA ASN A 606 18.96 8.47 -21.91
C ASN A 606 19.91 8.43 -20.72
N VAL A 607 21.04 9.11 -20.86
CA VAL A 607 22.12 9.14 -19.86
C VAL A 607 21.84 10.13 -18.72
N ASN A 608 21.02 11.17 -18.98
CA ASN A 608 20.89 12.30 -18.07
C ASN A 608 19.78 12.13 -17.04
N TYR A 609 18.72 11.39 -17.37
CA TYR A 609 17.51 11.28 -16.54
C TYR A 609 17.12 9.84 -16.28
N THR A 610 16.71 9.57 -15.05
CA THR A 610 16.03 8.33 -14.68
C THR A 610 14.66 8.25 -15.36
N PRO A 611 14.02 7.07 -15.45
CA PRO A 611 12.67 6.94 -16.00
C PRO A 611 11.61 7.82 -15.29
N ASP A 612 11.84 8.12 -14.01
CA ASP A 612 11.00 9.01 -13.19
C ASP A 612 11.45 10.49 -13.21
N GLY A 613 12.32 10.88 -14.16
CA GLY A 613 12.66 12.27 -14.46
C GLY A 613 13.71 12.92 -13.55
N LYS A 614 14.45 12.15 -12.73
CA LYS A 614 15.51 12.69 -11.87
C LYS A 614 16.85 12.73 -12.61
N ASN A 615 17.67 13.76 -12.35
CA ASN A 615 19.01 13.85 -12.89
C ASN A 615 19.91 12.70 -12.40
N ILE A 616 20.60 12.03 -13.32
CA ILE A 616 21.55 10.95 -13.03
C ILE A 616 22.96 11.52 -12.84
N LEU A 617 23.38 12.42 -13.73
CA LEU A 617 24.71 12.99 -13.73
C LEU A 617 24.68 14.50 -13.96
N PHE A 618 25.73 15.17 -13.56
CA PHE A 618 26.06 16.53 -13.98
C PHE A 618 27.58 16.69 -14.15
N ILE A 619 27.99 17.68 -14.93
CA ILE A 619 29.41 17.99 -15.17
C ILE A 619 29.68 19.37 -14.58
N LEU A 620 30.53 19.41 -13.56
CA LEU A 620 31.09 20.65 -13.03
C LEU A 620 32.22 21.10 -13.95
N LYS A 621 31.98 22.18 -14.69
CA LYS A 621 32.93 22.66 -15.69
C LYS A 621 34.21 23.15 -15.03
N GLN A 622 35.35 22.97 -15.69
CA GLN A 622 36.65 23.41 -15.19
C GLN A 622 36.67 24.90 -14.82
N LYS A 623 36.04 25.76 -15.64
CA LYS A 623 35.88 27.20 -15.31
C LYS A 623 35.14 27.49 -14.02
N GLU A 624 34.11 26.69 -13.69
CA GLU A 624 33.34 26.83 -12.45
C GLU A 624 34.19 26.43 -11.24
N ILE A 625 35.01 25.38 -11.39
CA ILE A 625 35.97 24.96 -10.37
C ILE A 625 37.02 26.04 -10.13
N GLU A 626 37.60 26.62 -11.20
CA GLU A 626 38.58 27.69 -11.14
C GLU A 626 38.00 28.95 -10.49
N GLN A 627 36.75 29.33 -10.83
CA GLN A 627 36.05 30.44 -10.20
C GLN A 627 35.80 30.22 -8.70
N MET A 628 35.42 29.03 -8.29
CA MET A 628 35.21 28.69 -6.85
C MET A 628 36.53 28.74 -6.06
N LEU A 629 37.68 28.51 -6.70
CA LEU A 629 38.99 28.56 -6.07
C LEU A 629 39.64 29.94 -6.15
N GLY A 630 38.93 30.96 -6.68
CA GLY A 630 39.44 32.32 -6.80
C GLY A 630 40.42 32.54 -7.97
N GLY A 631 40.42 31.64 -8.97
CA GLY A 631 41.09 31.82 -10.24
C GLY A 631 40.40 32.87 -11.11
N TYR A 632 41.14 33.82 -11.63
CA TYR A 632 40.69 34.88 -12.54
C TYR A 632 40.37 34.35 -13.94
#